data_73612af718688420e864db3b13888523
#
_entry.id   73612af718688420e864db3b13888523
#
_cell.length_a   1.000
_cell.length_b   1.000
_cell.length_c   1.000
_cell.angle_alpha   90.00
_cell.angle_beta   90.00
_cell.angle_gamma   90.00
#
_symmetry.space_group_name_H-M   'P 1'
#
loop_
_entity.id
_entity.type
_entity.pdbx_description
1 polymer ?
#
loop_
_entity_poly.entity_id
_entity_poly.type
_entity_poly.pdbx_seq_one_letter_code
_entity_poly.pdbx_strand_id
1 'polypeptide(L)'
;MARDLASMECVPCRGGVPPLTHEEIEGYLEDLGSGWSVVEDHHLMKEYRFKDFQEALDFTNRVGELAERVNHHPDIHLAWGKCGITVWTHKIDGLNEADFVFAAKADRAFDDTPA
;
A
#
# COMPACT_ATOMS: atom_id res chain seq x y z
N MET A 1 17.64 12.54 -1.63
CA MET A 1 16.62 12.65 -0.58
C MET A 1 15.45 11.73 -0.88
N ALA A 2 14.92 11.08 0.15
CA ALA A 2 13.76 10.21 -0.01
C ALA A 2 12.52 11.03 -0.34
N ARG A 3 11.66 10.50 -1.21
CA ARG A 3 10.36 11.11 -1.49
C ARG A 3 9.45 10.89 -0.28
N ASP A 4 8.64 11.89 0.05
CA ASP A 4 7.61 11.75 1.09
C ASP A 4 6.34 11.20 0.41
N LEU A 5 6.33 9.88 0.19
CA LEU A 5 5.25 9.22 -0.54
C LEU A 5 3.89 9.42 0.10
N ALA A 6 3.82 9.41 1.43
CA ALA A 6 2.55 9.55 2.13
C ALA A 6 1.88 10.91 1.90
N SER A 7 2.67 11.94 1.61
CA SER A 7 2.17 13.28 1.33
C SER A 7 1.85 13.51 -0.15
N MET A 8 2.21 12.58 -1.02
CA MET A 8 1.95 12.70 -2.45
C MET A 8 0.49 12.36 -2.75
N GLU A 9 -0.02 12.90 -3.84
CA GLU A 9 -1.34 12.55 -4.33
C GLU A 9 -1.28 11.16 -4.99
N CYS A 10 -2.23 10.29 -4.61
CA CYS A 10 -2.38 8.98 -5.23
C CYS A 10 -3.18 9.15 -6.52
N VAL A 11 -2.48 9.27 -7.65
CA VAL A 11 -3.11 9.49 -8.95
C VAL A 11 -3.44 8.14 -9.58
N PRO A 12 -4.74 7.85 -9.87
CA PRO A 12 -5.10 6.58 -10.49
C PRO A 12 -4.43 6.40 -11.83
N CYS A 13 -3.94 5.20 -12.09
CA CYS A 13 -3.31 4.85 -13.36
C CYS A 13 -4.37 4.78 -14.46
N ARG A 14 -4.09 5.41 -15.59
CA ARG A 14 -5.02 5.40 -16.74
C ARG A 14 -4.87 4.16 -17.61
N GLY A 15 -3.85 3.35 -17.34
CA GLY A 15 -3.50 2.23 -18.21
C GLY A 15 -2.63 2.68 -19.38
N GLY A 16 -2.16 1.72 -20.18
CA GLY A 16 -1.37 2.03 -21.37
C GLY A 16 0.07 2.44 -21.13
N VAL A 17 0.50 2.53 -19.87
CA VAL A 17 1.90 2.77 -19.52
C VAL A 17 2.55 1.46 -19.09
N PRO A 18 3.86 1.30 -19.30
CA PRO A 18 4.52 0.08 -18.81
C PRO A 18 4.60 0.08 -17.29
N PRO A 19 4.62 -1.11 -16.66
CA PRO A 19 4.91 -1.21 -15.23
C PRO A 19 6.29 -0.63 -14.92
N LEU A 20 6.50 -0.24 -13.66
CA LEU A 20 7.81 0.21 -13.20
C LEU A 20 8.84 -0.90 -13.43
N THR A 21 10.07 -0.49 -13.77
CA THR A 21 11.19 -1.42 -13.89
C THR A 21 11.66 -1.84 -12.50
N HIS A 22 12.44 -2.92 -12.43
CA HIS A 22 13.01 -3.37 -11.18
C HIS A 22 13.82 -2.27 -10.47
N GLU A 23 14.60 -1.50 -11.22
CA GLU A 23 15.38 -0.40 -10.66
C GLU A 23 14.52 0.71 -10.08
N GLU A 24 13.44 1.06 -10.79
CA GLU A 24 12.48 2.06 -10.31
C GLU A 24 11.78 1.58 -9.04
N ILE A 25 11.39 0.30 -9.01
CA ILE A 25 10.76 -0.33 -7.84
C ILE A 25 11.69 -0.26 -6.63
N GLU A 26 12.96 -0.56 -6.80
CA GLU A 26 13.92 -0.49 -5.69
C GLU A 26 14.04 0.92 -5.11
N GLY A 27 14.04 1.93 -5.99
CA GLY A 27 14.08 3.33 -5.54
C GLY A 27 12.85 3.72 -4.74
N TYR A 28 11.67 3.34 -5.19
CA TYR A 28 10.44 3.60 -4.46
C TYR A 28 10.38 2.82 -3.14
N LEU A 29 10.83 1.57 -3.16
CA LEU A 29 10.82 0.73 -1.96
C LEU A 29 11.74 1.31 -0.88
N GLU A 30 12.88 1.85 -1.27
CA GLU A 30 13.78 2.54 -0.35
C GLU A 30 13.09 3.76 0.29
N ASP A 31 12.41 4.56 -0.52
CA ASP A 31 11.67 5.74 -0.03
C ASP A 31 10.50 5.33 0.88
N LEU A 32 9.87 4.20 0.60
CA LEU A 32 8.74 3.70 1.37
C LEU A 32 9.14 3.25 2.78
N GLY A 33 10.32 2.67 2.91
CA GLY A 33 10.82 2.19 4.18
C GLY A 33 10.54 0.70 4.39
N SER A 34 10.64 0.27 5.64
CA SER A 34 10.61 -1.15 5.98
C SER A 34 9.19 -1.72 6.07
N GLY A 35 9.10 -3.02 6.00
CA GLY A 35 7.87 -3.77 6.21
C GLY A 35 7.13 -4.19 4.95
N TRP A 36 7.41 -3.56 3.82
CA TRP A 36 6.80 -3.93 2.55
C TRP A 36 7.71 -4.87 1.77
N SER A 37 7.11 -5.90 1.18
CA SER A 37 7.79 -6.83 0.27
C SER A 37 7.28 -6.63 -1.14
N VAL A 38 8.18 -6.70 -2.11
CA VAL A 38 7.81 -6.72 -3.52
C VAL A 38 7.87 -8.17 -3.98
N VAL A 39 6.80 -8.66 -4.60
CA VAL A 39 6.72 -10.03 -5.09
C VAL A 39 6.76 -10.01 -6.61
N GLU A 40 7.79 -10.63 -7.18
CA GLU A 40 7.98 -10.78 -8.63
C GLU A 40 7.92 -9.45 -9.41
N ASP A 41 8.33 -8.34 -8.78
CA ASP A 41 8.23 -6.99 -9.33
C ASP A 41 6.79 -6.62 -9.74
N HIS A 42 5.79 -7.36 -9.26
CA HIS A 42 4.41 -7.26 -9.67
C HIS A 42 3.51 -6.59 -8.64
N HIS A 43 3.70 -6.87 -7.36
CA HIS A 43 2.84 -6.32 -6.31
C HIS A 43 3.59 -6.12 -5.00
N LEU A 44 3.02 -5.24 -4.15
CA LEU A 44 3.51 -4.98 -2.80
C LEU A 44 2.66 -5.73 -1.81
N MET A 45 3.29 -6.26 -0.77
CA MET A 45 2.60 -6.95 0.33
C MET A 45 3.14 -6.50 1.67
N LYS A 46 2.24 -6.35 2.64
CA LYS A 46 2.62 -6.12 4.04
C LYS A 46 1.56 -6.72 4.95
N GLU A 47 2.00 -7.32 6.06
CA GLU A 47 1.10 -7.81 7.11
C GLU A 47 1.29 -6.92 8.34
N TYR A 48 0.20 -6.30 8.77
CA TYR A 48 0.15 -5.49 9.98
C TYR A 48 -0.35 -6.36 11.13
N ARG A 49 0.25 -6.21 12.31
CA ARG A 49 -0.09 -7.00 13.48
C ARG A 49 -0.74 -6.16 14.56
N PHE A 50 -1.72 -6.76 15.25
CA PHE A 50 -2.53 -6.10 16.28
C PHE A 50 -2.73 -7.05 17.46
N LYS A 51 -3.14 -6.50 18.60
CA LYS A 51 -3.33 -7.30 19.81
C LYS A 51 -4.61 -8.14 19.81
N ASP A 52 -5.59 -7.75 18.95
CA ASP A 52 -6.87 -8.46 18.87
C ASP A 52 -7.55 -8.21 17.52
N PHE A 53 -8.72 -8.84 17.33
CA PHE A 53 -9.48 -8.70 16.09
C PHE A 53 -10.03 -7.29 15.91
N GLN A 54 -10.51 -6.67 17.00
CA GLN A 54 -11.12 -5.34 16.92
C GLN A 54 -10.14 -4.30 16.37
N GLU A 55 -8.89 -4.33 16.83
CA GLU A 55 -7.88 -3.41 16.32
C GLU A 55 -7.58 -3.67 14.84
N ALA A 56 -7.48 -4.96 14.45
CA ALA A 56 -7.25 -5.31 13.06
C ALA A 56 -8.42 -4.86 12.18
N LEU A 57 -9.66 -5.00 12.67
CA LEU A 57 -10.84 -4.55 11.96
C LEU A 57 -10.87 -3.04 11.81
N ASP A 58 -10.54 -2.29 12.86
CA ASP A 58 -10.52 -0.83 12.83
C ASP A 58 -9.51 -0.34 11.78
N PHE A 59 -8.34 -0.94 11.74
CA PHE A 59 -7.33 -0.61 10.72
C PHE A 59 -7.83 -0.97 9.33
N THR A 60 -8.45 -2.14 9.16
CA THR A 60 -9.03 -2.56 7.88
C THR A 60 -10.02 -1.53 7.36
N ASN A 61 -10.88 -1.02 8.24
CA ASN A 61 -11.84 0.02 7.87
C ASN A 61 -11.16 1.32 7.44
N ARG A 62 -10.08 1.71 8.11
CA ARG A 62 -9.30 2.90 7.74
C ARG A 62 -8.67 2.75 6.37
N VAL A 63 -8.12 1.57 6.08
CA VAL A 63 -7.53 1.29 4.76
C VAL A 63 -8.61 1.27 3.69
N GLY A 64 -9.78 0.71 3.98
CA GLY A 64 -10.92 0.72 3.06
C GLY A 64 -11.38 2.13 2.73
N GLU A 65 -11.50 3.00 3.74
CA GLU A 65 -11.87 4.40 3.55
C GLU A 65 -10.82 5.13 2.71
N LEU A 66 -9.54 4.86 2.97
CA LEU A 66 -8.44 5.41 2.19
C LEU A 66 -8.57 4.99 0.72
N ALA A 67 -8.81 3.70 0.47
CA ALA A 67 -8.93 3.17 -0.88
C ALA A 67 -10.06 3.85 -1.67
N GLU A 68 -11.20 4.08 -1.01
CA GLU A 68 -12.33 4.79 -1.63
C GLU A 68 -12.01 6.27 -1.87
N ARG A 69 -11.31 6.90 -0.95
CA ARG A 69 -10.97 8.32 -1.09
C ARG A 69 -10.00 8.58 -2.24
N VAL A 70 -9.00 7.69 -2.42
CA VAL A 70 -7.97 7.87 -3.45
C VAL A 70 -8.28 7.09 -4.73
N ASN A 71 -9.35 6.31 -4.73
CA ASN A 71 -9.77 5.48 -5.86
C ASN A 71 -8.68 4.52 -6.34
N HIS A 72 -8.01 3.86 -5.40
CA HIS A 72 -7.02 2.84 -5.68
C HIS A 72 -7.21 1.73 -4.64
N HIS A 73 -7.56 0.52 -5.09
CA HIS A 73 -8.08 -0.51 -4.20
C HIS A 73 -7.11 -1.69 -4.04
N PRO A 74 -6.69 -1.97 -2.80
CA PRO A 74 -5.85 -3.14 -2.51
C PRO A 74 -6.71 -4.38 -2.30
N ASP A 75 -6.05 -5.54 -2.25
CA ASP A 75 -6.64 -6.72 -1.65
C ASP A 75 -6.34 -6.67 -0.16
N ILE A 76 -7.34 -6.93 0.66
CA ILE A 76 -7.21 -6.88 2.11
C ILE A 76 -7.55 -8.24 2.69
N HIS A 77 -6.67 -8.77 3.54
CA HIS A 77 -6.91 -10.02 4.26
C HIS A 77 -6.98 -9.71 5.75
N LEU A 78 -8.19 -9.73 6.30
CA LEU A 78 -8.40 -9.51 7.73
C LEU A 78 -8.49 -10.85 8.44
N ALA A 79 -7.70 -10.98 9.51
CA ALA A 79 -7.75 -12.16 10.37
C ALA A 79 -7.59 -11.69 11.82
N TRP A 80 -7.78 -12.60 12.78
CA TRP A 80 -7.60 -12.23 14.16
C TRP A 80 -6.18 -11.73 14.41
N GLY A 81 -6.07 -10.51 14.87
CA GLY A 81 -4.78 -9.91 15.23
C GLY A 81 -3.91 -9.51 14.05
N LYS A 82 -4.43 -9.53 12.82
CA LYS A 82 -3.63 -9.13 11.67
C LYS A 82 -4.45 -8.66 10.48
N CYS A 83 -3.83 -7.80 9.67
CA CYS A 83 -4.42 -7.30 8.42
C CYS A 83 -3.33 -7.30 7.36
N GLY A 84 -3.52 -8.11 6.32
CA GLY A 84 -2.60 -8.17 5.18
C GLY A 84 -3.08 -7.29 4.05
N ILE A 85 -2.18 -6.50 3.48
CA ILE A 85 -2.47 -5.62 2.36
C ILE A 85 -1.62 -6.05 1.17
N THR A 86 -2.27 -6.24 0.01
CA THR A 86 -1.58 -6.50 -1.25
C THR A 86 -2.07 -5.47 -2.26
N VAL A 87 -1.16 -4.75 -2.89
CA VAL A 87 -1.55 -3.68 -3.80
C VAL A 87 -0.71 -3.69 -5.08
N TRP A 88 -1.39 -3.55 -6.21
CA TRP A 88 -0.76 -3.34 -7.52
C TRP A 88 -1.76 -2.64 -8.44
N THR A 89 -1.30 -2.20 -9.59
CA THR A 89 -2.14 -1.52 -10.56
C THR A 89 -2.61 -2.52 -11.60
N HIS A 90 -3.90 -2.92 -11.52
CA HIS A 90 -4.47 -3.98 -12.36
C HIS A 90 -4.43 -3.63 -13.85
N LYS A 91 -4.63 -2.37 -14.20
CA LYS A 91 -4.68 -1.91 -15.60
C LYS A 91 -3.38 -2.14 -16.37
N ILE A 92 -2.24 -2.22 -15.66
CA ILE A 92 -0.94 -2.44 -16.28
C ILE A 92 -0.31 -3.77 -15.82
N ASP A 93 -1.04 -4.54 -15.02
CA ASP A 93 -0.58 -5.82 -14.47
C ASP A 93 0.81 -5.70 -13.83
N GLY A 94 0.97 -4.71 -12.97
CA GLY A 94 2.24 -4.45 -12.31
C GLY A 94 2.19 -3.23 -11.42
N LEU A 95 3.36 -2.71 -11.07
CA LEU A 95 3.49 -1.60 -10.14
C LEU A 95 3.62 -0.25 -10.85
N ASN A 96 3.08 0.76 -10.20
CA ASN A 96 3.12 2.17 -10.60
C ASN A 96 3.41 3.01 -9.36
N GLU A 97 3.75 4.28 -9.52
CA GLU A 97 3.98 5.17 -8.39
C GLU A 97 2.80 5.17 -7.41
N ALA A 98 1.56 5.12 -7.93
CA ALA A 98 0.36 5.14 -7.08
C ALA A 98 0.34 4.01 -6.05
N ASP A 99 0.90 2.84 -6.36
CA ASP A 99 0.95 1.73 -5.41
C ASP A 99 1.83 2.05 -4.21
N PHE A 100 2.96 2.69 -4.45
CA PHE A 100 3.88 3.09 -3.38
C PHE A 100 3.31 4.25 -2.56
N VAL A 101 2.63 5.18 -3.20
CA VAL A 101 1.94 6.27 -2.50
C VAL A 101 0.84 5.70 -1.61
N PHE A 102 0.05 4.75 -2.12
CA PHE A 102 -0.99 4.08 -1.35
C PHE A 102 -0.38 3.35 -0.14
N ALA A 103 0.70 2.60 -0.35
CA ALA A 103 1.37 1.87 0.71
C ALA A 103 1.84 2.81 1.83
N ALA A 104 2.43 3.95 1.47
CA ALA A 104 2.88 4.94 2.44
C ALA A 104 1.71 5.54 3.23
N LYS A 105 0.58 5.78 2.56
CA LYS A 105 -0.63 6.29 3.23
C LYS A 105 -1.22 5.25 4.17
N ALA A 106 -1.15 3.96 3.80
CA ALA A 106 -1.59 2.88 4.68
C ALA A 106 -0.71 2.80 5.94
N ASP A 107 0.60 2.96 5.79
CA ASP A 107 1.52 3.02 6.93
C ASP A 107 1.18 4.19 7.85
N ARG A 108 0.85 5.35 7.28
CA ARG A 108 0.43 6.51 8.08
C ARG A 108 -0.87 6.21 8.83
N ALA A 109 -1.83 5.54 8.18
CA ALA A 109 -3.07 5.15 8.83
C ALA A 109 -2.82 4.20 10.00
N PHE A 110 -1.84 3.30 9.87
CA PHE A 110 -1.44 2.40 10.95
C PHE A 110 -0.86 3.18 12.13
N ASP A 111 0.04 4.14 11.85
CA ASP A 111 0.66 4.97 12.89
C ASP A 111 -0.38 5.81 13.63
N ASP A 112 -1.44 6.24 12.95
CA ASP A 112 -2.51 7.06 13.52
C ASP A 112 -3.56 6.22 14.25
N THR A 113 -3.49 4.88 14.17
CA THR A 113 -4.47 4.01 14.83
C THR A 113 -4.21 3.96 16.32
N PRO A 114 -5.21 4.26 17.16
CA PRO A 114 -5.03 4.18 18.62
C PRO A 114 -4.66 2.77 19.07
N ALA A 115 -3.73 2.69 20.00
CA ALA A 115 -3.33 1.41 20.59
C ALA A 115 -4.41 0.90 21.55
#